data_b5d3e2a40805e722fc4bcbd7d3a798ba
#
_entry.id   b5d3e2a40805e722fc4bcbd7d3a798ba
#
_cell.length_a   1.000
_cell.length_b   1.000
_cell.length_c   1.000
_cell.angle_alpha   90.00
_cell.angle_beta   90.00
_cell.angle_gamma   90.00
#
_symmetry.space_group_name_H-M   'P 1'
#
loop_
_entity.id
_entity.type
_entity.pdbx_description
1 polymer ?
#
loop_
_entity_poly.entity_id
_entity_poly.type
_entity_poly.pdbx_seq_one_letter_code
_entity_poly.pdbx_strand_id
1 'polypeptide(L)'
;MKGLTEGWIVHFVLKVPHEAELQHRPAIVVRNWKEAAGTVNLTVFTDWSNDGPANGMGIVWKTSVPYSEEPKEYTWHWPEWV
;
A
#
# COMPACT_ATOMS: atom_id res chain seq x y z
N MET A 1 -12.81 -2.94 9.99
CA MET A 1 -12.38 -4.24 9.44
C MET A 1 -11.68 -5.02 10.54
N LYS A 2 -12.12 -6.23 10.75
CA LYS A 2 -11.61 -7.06 11.84
C LYS A 2 -10.14 -7.43 11.61
N GLY A 3 -9.33 -7.31 12.66
CA GLY A 3 -7.91 -7.64 12.59
C GLY A 3 -7.02 -6.52 12.08
N LEU A 4 -7.60 -5.44 11.58
CA LEU A 4 -6.82 -4.31 11.08
C LEU A 4 -6.45 -3.40 12.23
N THR A 5 -5.15 -3.19 12.42
CA THR A 5 -4.64 -2.29 13.44
C THR A 5 -3.32 -1.67 12.98
N GLU A 6 -2.94 -0.58 13.63
CA GLU A 6 -1.65 0.06 13.38
C GLU A 6 -0.52 -0.93 13.63
N GLY A 7 0.52 -0.86 12.79
CA GLY A 7 1.66 -1.75 12.88
C GLY A 7 1.58 -3.01 12.03
N TRP A 8 0.41 -3.33 11.48
CA TRP A 8 0.30 -4.48 10.57
C TRP A 8 1.01 -4.21 9.26
N ILE A 9 1.62 -5.24 8.72
CA ILE A 9 2.25 -5.20 7.41
C ILE A 9 1.22 -5.63 6.38
N VAL A 10 1.03 -4.79 5.36
CA VAL A 10 0.09 -5.05 4.27
C VAL A 10 0.81 -4.77 2.95
N HIS A 11 0.16 -5.06 1.83
CA HIS A 11 0.70 -4.71 0.51
C HIS A 11 -0.03 -3.50 -0.06
N PHE A 12 0.72 -2.55 -0.55
CA PHE A 12 0.21 -1.39 -1.27
C PHE A 12 0.42 -1.60 -2.77
N VAL A 13 -0.57 -1.26 -3.57
CA VAL A 13 -0.53 -1.45 -5.02
C VAL A 13 -0.25 -0.12 -5.70
N LEU A 14 0.78 -0.10 -6.55
CA LEU A 14 1.17 1.11 -7.26
C LEU A 14 1.50 0.80 -8.72
N LYS A 15 1.41 1.83 -9.56
CA LYS A 15 1.87 1.79 -10.94
C LYS A 15 3.27 2.38 -10.99
N VAL A 16 4.21 1.62 -11.56
CA VAL A 16 5.59 2.08 -11.67
C VAL A 16 5.95 2.31 -13.14
N PRO A 17 6.96 3.16 -13.43
CA PRO A 17 7.42 3.39 -14.80
C PRO A 17 7.95 2.08 -15.40
N HIS A 18 7.71 1.91 -16.68
CA HIS A 18 8.26 0.80 -17.48
C HIS A 18 7.71 -0.59 -17.12
N GLU A 19 6.71 -0.66 -16.25
CA GLU A 19 6.06 -1.92 -15.91
C GLU A 19 4.61 -1.89 -16.38
N ALA A 20 4.20 -2.89 -17.16
CA ALA A 20 2.83 -2.97 -17.65
C ALA A 20 1.86 -3.33 -16.54
N GLU A 21 2.30 -4.18 -15.62
CA GLU A 21 1.46 -4.66 -14.53
C GLU A 21 1.65 -3.82 -13.27
N LEU A 22 0.59 -3.76 -12.46
CA LEU A 22 0.65 -3.11 -11.17
C LEU A 22 1.64 -3.86 -10.28
N GLN A 23 2.36 -3.13 -9.45
CA GLN A 23 3.34 -3.68 -8.54
C GLN A 23 2.82 -3.62 -7.11
N HIS A 24 3.26 -4.56 -6.29
CA HIS A 24 2.89 -4.63 -4.88
C HIS A 24 4.12 -4.30 -4.05
N ARG A 25 3.96 -3.45 -3.05
CA ARG A 25 5.06 -3.07 -2.15
C ARG A 25 4.63 -3.27 -0.71
N PRO A 26 5.54 -3.69 0.16
CA PRO A 26 5.22 -3.82 1.57
C PRO A 26 4.97 -2.46 2.20
N ALA A 27 4.02 -2.41 3.12
CA ALA A 27 3.67 -1.18 3.81
C ALA A 27 3.26 -1.50 5.24
N ILE A 28 3.42 -0.52 6.12
CA ILE A 28 3.00 -0.64 7.51
C ILE A 28 1.83 0.30 7.74
N VAL A 29 0.77 -0.21 8.37
CA VAL A 29 -0.38 0.62 8.73
C VAL A 29 0.03 1.59 9.83
N VAL A 30 -0.04 2.89 9.52
CA VAL A 30 0.28 3.96 10.45
C VAL A 30 -0.96 4.43 11.17
N ARG A 31 -2.08 4.48 10.48
CA ARG A 31 -3.35 4.89 11.06
C ARG A 31 -4.49 4.09 10.44
N ASN A 32 -5.31 3.51 11.30
CA ASN A 32 -6.57 2.90 10.90
C ASN A 32 -7.68 3.91 11.15
N TRP A 33 -8.33 4.38 10.09
CA TRP A 33 -9.42 5.35 10.20
C TRP A 33 -10.68 4.73 10.78
N LYS A 34 -10.70 3.40 10.97
CA LYS A 34 -11.83 2.65 11.54
C LYS A 34 -13.10 2.76 10.72
N GLU A 35 -12.93 2.91 9.43
CA GLU A 35 -14.05 2.91 8.49
C GLU A 35 -14.33 1.50 8.01
N ALA A 36 -15.60 1.22 7.67
CA ALA A 36 -15.99 -0.10 7.20
C ALA A 36 -15.24 -0.52 5.94
N ALA A 37 -14.84 0.43 5.11
CA ALA A 37 -14.10 0.17 3.88
C ALA A 37 -12.63 -0.17 4.11
N GLY A 38 -12.16 -0.08 5.37
CA GLY A 38 -10.76 -0.40 5.67
C GLY A 38 -9.76 0.65 5.22
N THR A 39 -10.15 1.91 5.22
CA THR A 39 -9.26 3.01 4.82
C THR A 39 -8.18 3.23 5.87
N VAL A 40 -6.92 3.33 5.41
CA VAL A 40 -5.77 3.50 6.30
C VAL A 40 -4.79 4.51 5.74
N ASN A 41 -3.89 4.98 6.61
CA ASN A 41 -2.66 5.66 6.17
C ASN A 41 -1.52 4.67 6.28
N LEU A 42 -0.61 4.71 5.32
CA LEU A 42 0.49 3.75 5.22
C LEU A 42 1.84 4.45 5.11
N THR A 43 2.86 3.81 5.68
CA THR A 43 4.24 4.02 5.27
C THR A 43 4.58 2.89 4.31
N VAL A 44 4.87 3.22 3.06
CA VAL A 44 5.13 2.27 1.99
C VAL A 44 6.62 2.20 1.73
N PHE A 45 7.16 0.97 1.64
CA PHE A 45 8.56 0.75 1.30
C PHE A 45 8.63 0.51 -0.20
N THR A 46 9.21 1.47 -0.92
CA THR A 46 9.27 1.43 -2.38
C THR A 46 10.62 0.90 -2.86
N ASP A 47 10.70 0.60 -4.15
CA ASP A 47 11.95 0.18 -4.77
C ASP A 47 12.70 1.39 -5.35
N TRP A 48 12.76 2.44 -4.56
CA TRP A 48 13.48 3.69 -4.82
C TRP A 48 13.27 4.17 -6.27
N SER A 49 14.38 4.33 -7.00
CA SER A 49 14.33 4.92 -8.35
C SER A 49 13.56 4.06 -9.35
N ASN A 50 13.44 2.77 -9.11
CA ASN A 50 12.68 1.88 -9.98
C ASN A 50 11.19 2.14 -9.91
N ASP A 51 10.71 2.69 -8.80
CA ASP A 51 9.29 3.00 -8.63
C ASP A 51 8.94 4.42 -9.08
N GLY A 52 9.93 5.20 -9.51
CA GLY A 52 9.73 6.55 -10.03
C GLY A 52 9.82 7.61 -8.93
N PRO A 53 10.09 8.87 -9.32
CA PRO A 53 10.32 9.93 -8.34
C PRO A 53 9.11 10.27 -7.48
N ALA A 54 7.90 10.06 -8.01
CA ALA A 54 6.68 10.34 -7.25
C ALA A 54 6.43 9.32 -6.13
N ASN A 55 7.16 8.20 -6.13
CA ASN A 55 6.97 7.15 -5.14
C ASN A 55 8.08 7.11 -4.09
N GLY A 56 8.73 8.24 -3.88
CA GLY A 56 9.67 8.43 -2.79
C GLY A 56 11.06 7.89 -3.06
N MET A 57 11.86 7.85 -2.01
CA MET A 57 13.25 7.40 -2.05
C MET A 57 13.42 6.15 -1.19
N GLY A 58 12.55 5.16 -1.40
CA GLY A 58 12.54 3.94 -0.64
C GLY A 58 11.45 3.89 0.43
N ILE A 59 11.00 5.05 0.90
CA ILE A 59 9.92 5.14 1.88
C ILE A 59 9.04 6.33 1.50
N VAL A 60 7.72 6.11 1.47
CA VAL A 60 6.77 7.18 1.18
C VAL A 60 5.52 7.00 2.04
N TRP A 61 4.94 8.12 2.49
CA TRP A 61 3.69 8.12 3.24
C TRP A 61 2.51 8.26 2.27
N LYS A 62 1.49 7.44 2.46
CA LYS A 62 0.26 7.51 1.67
C LYS A 62 -0.93 7.63 2.61
N THR A 63 -1.81 8.58 2.33
CA THR A 63 -2.99 8.82 3.17
C THR A 63 -4.24 8.27 2.52
N SER A 64 -5.21 7.88 3.36
CA SER A 64 -6.57 7.54 2.93
C SER A 64 -6.59 6.45 1.86
N VAL A 65 -5.81 5.41 2.08
CA VAL A 65 -5.69 4.30 1.13
C VAL A 65 -6.81 3.30 1.40
N PRO A 66 -7.69 3.05 0.43
CA PRO A 66 -8.78 2.10 0.64
C PRO A 66 -8.33 0.66 0.46
N TYR A 67 -9.06 -0.24 1.12
CA TYR A 67 -8.85 -1.67 0.93
C TYR A 67 -9.45 -2.13 -0.40
N SER A 68 -8.77 -3.03 -1.10
CA SER A 68 -9.33 -3.71 -2.27
C SER A 68 -8.78 -5.13 -2.33
N GLU A 69 -9.67 -6.11 -2.37
CA GLU A 69 -9.27 -7.50 -2.53
C GLU A 69 -8.63 -7.72 -3.91
N GLU A 70 -9.17 -7.05 -4.92
CA GLU A 70 -8.56 -7.06 -6.24
C GLU A 70 -7.50 -5.98 -6.33
N PRO A 71 -6.30 -6.29 -6.88
CA PRO A 71 -5.25 -5.29 -7.01
C PRO A 71 -5.70 -4.13 -7.90
N LYS A 72 -5.73 -2.94 -7.32
CA LYS A 72 -6.02 -1.69 -8.01
C LYS A 72 -5.02 -0.66 -7.57
N GLU A 73 -4.67 0.25 -8.45
CA GLU A 73 -3.74 1.32 -8.12
C GLU A 73 -4.25 2.13 -6.91
N TYR A 74 -3.35 2.42 -5.97
CA TYR A 74 -3.62 3.18 -4.76
C TYR A 74 -4.63 2.49 -3.84
N THR A 75 -4.46 1.18 -3.67
CA THR A 75 -5.22 0.39 -2.70
C THR A 75 -4.27 -0.48 -1.91
N TRP A 76 -4.79 -1.07 -0.83
CA TRP A 76 -4.02 -2.02 -0.05
C TRP A 76 -4.79 -3.33 0.07
N HIS A 77 -4.06 -4.41 0.34
CA HIS A 77 -4.64 -5.71 0.66
C HIS A 77 -3.71 -6.46 1.59
N TRP A 78 -4.22 -7.52 2.19
CA TRP A 78 -3.39 -8.37 3.06
C TRP A 78 -2.30 -9.03 2.23
N PRO A 79 -1.12 -9.32 2.85
CA PRO A 79 -0.04 -9.99 2.11
C PRO A 79 -0.53 -11.30 1.50
N GLU A 80 -0.09 -11.53 0.27
CA GLU A 80 -0.44 -12.75 -0.43
C GLU A 80 0.49 -13.88 0.01
N TRP A 81 -0.11 -15.05 0.25
CA TRP A 81 0.65 -16.23 0.60
C TRP A 81 0.76 -17.12 -0.62
N VAL A 82 1.97 -17.48 -0.98
CA VAL A 82 2.25 -18.35 -2.13
C VAL A 82 2.90 -19.65 -1.68
#